data_d7b8bec767e1f644704c2f81ca1cf8e3
#
_entry.id   d7b8bec767e1f644704c2f81ca1cf8e3
#
_cell.length_a   1.000
_cell.length_b   1.000
_cell.length_c   1.000
_cell.angle_alpha   90.00
_cell.angle_beta   90.00
_cell.angle_gamma   90.00
#
_symmetry.space_group_name_H-M   'P 1'
#
loop_
_entity.id
_entity.type
_entity.pdbx_description
1 polymer ?
#
loop_
_entity_poly.entity_id
_entity_poly.type
_entity_poly.pdbx_seq_one_letter_code
_entity_poly.pdbx_strand_id
1 'polypeptide(L)'
;MLKVQAKDFGTVAILCLQGQIVNGETEILRNAVHSLSEVSGVILDFARVTTVDAHGLGVMLALREQVEAKRIRFELMNVNQRINMVLKLTRLDSVFEIMSGLERVPSISRSQRGRVAVPGTAFASCA
;
A
#
# COMPACT_ATOMS: atom_id res chain seq x y z
N MET A 1 -2.25 18.00 -0.99
CA MET A 1 -0.91 17.48 -1.28
C MET A 1 -0.75 16.09 -0.72
N LEU A 2 -0.04 15.23 -1.42
CA LEU A 2 0.17 13.87 -0.95
C LEU A 2 1.40 13.81 -0.05
N LYS A 3 1.26 13.14 1.07
CA LYS A 3 2.37 12.89 1.98
C LYS A 3 2.58 11.39 2.10
N VAL A 4 3.84 10.98 2.13
CA VAL A 4 4.20 9.57 2.21
C VAL A 4 5.21 9.40 3.34
N GLN A 5 4.92 8.47 4.22
CA GLN A 5 5.83 8.15 5.31
C GLN A 5 6.10 6.65 5.27
N ALA A 6 7.37 6.28 5.18
CA ALA A 6 7.74 4.88 5.07
C ALA A 6 8.06 4.32 6.44
N LYS A 7 7.60 3.10 6.68
CA LYS A 7 7.88 2.37 7.91
C LYS A 7 8.39 0.99 7.54
N ASP A 8 9.44 0.56 8.20
CA ASP A 8 10.06 -0.73 7.93
C ASP A 8 9.68 -1.74 8.98
N PHE A 9 9.26 -2.91 8.54
CA PHE A 9 8.96 -4.02 9.43
C PHE A 9 9.66 -5.25 8.88
N GLY A 10 10.97 -5.33 9.12
CA GLY A 10 11.76 -6.41 8.57
C GLY A 10 11.91 -6.21 7.09
N THR A 11 11.42 -7.17 6.32
CA THR A 11 11.51 -7.10 4.86
C THR A 11 10.27 -6.52 4.22
N VAL A 12 9.32 -6.02 5.02
CA VAL A 12 8.10 -5.42 4.49
C VAL A 12 8.13 -3.93 4.80
N ALA A 13 7.85 -3.13 3.79
CA ALA A 13 7.77 -1.69 3.96
C ALA A 13 6.31 -1.27 3.87
N ILE A 14 5.89 -0.42 4.80
CA ILE A 14 4.54 0.13 4.78
C ILE A 14 4.66 1.61 4.47
N LEU A 15 4.00 2.03 3.41
CA LEU A 15 3.97 3.43 3.03
C LEU A 15 2.65 4.02 3.49
N CYS A 16 2.73 4.88 4.49
CA CYS A 16 1.56 5.56 5.04
C CYS A 16 1.28 6.77 4.19
N LEU A 17 0.18 6.74 3.45
CA LEU A 17 -0.18 7.79 2.53
C LEU A 17 -1.21 8.71 3.16
N GLN A 18 -1.09 10.00 2.90
CA GLN A 18 -2.04 10.97 3.39
C GLN A 18 -2.30 12.00 2.32
N GLY A 19 -3.56 12.17 1.96
CA GLY A 19 -3.97 13.18 1.00
C GLY A 19 -4.58 12.56 -0.24
N GLN A 20 -4.16 13.03 -1.40
CA GLN A 20 -4.77 12.66 -2.67
C GLN A 20 -3.72 12.08 -3.60
N ILE A 21 -4.07 10.95 -4.22
CA ILE A 21 -3.20 10.34 -5.23
C ILE A 21 -3.76 10.74 -6.58
N VAL A 22 -3.42 11.94 -7.01
CA VAL A 22 -4.00 12.54 -8.19
C VAL A 22 -2.92 13.12 -9.08
N ASN A 23 -3.32 13.49 -10.29
CA ASN A 23 -2.40 14.07 -11.25
C ASN A 23 -1.68 15.27 -10.63
N GLY A 24 -0.37 15.28 -10.78
CA GLY A 24 0.44 16.35 -10.22
C GLY A 24 0.99 16.07 -8.84
N GLU A 25 0.53 15.00 -8.19
CA GLU A 25 0.96 14.71 -6.83
C GLU A 25 1.48 13.29 -6.66
N THR A 26 1.78 12.60 -7.75
CA THR A 26 2.18 11.20 -7.66
C THR A 26 3.69 11.00 -7.57
N GLU A 27 4.46 12.05 -7.76
CA GLU A 27 5.90 11.91 -7.81
C GLU A 27 6.48 11.43 -6.48
N ILE A 28 5.94 11.95 -5.38
CA ILE A 28 6.43 11.56 -4.08
C ILE A 28 6.19 10.07 -3.81
N LEU A 29 5.07 9.56 -4.32
CA LEU A 29 4.78 8.14 -4.17
C LEU A 29 5.75 7.31 -5.00
N ARG A 30 6.00 7.70 -6.24
CA ARG A 30 6.96 7.00 -7.07
C ARG A 30 8.33 6.97 -6.43
N ASN A 31 8.77 8.12 -5.93
CA ASN A 31 10.09 8.20 -5.32
C ASN A 31 10.18 7.34 -4.07
N ALA A 32 9.10 7.32 -3.29
CA ALA A 32 9.10 6.52 -2.07
C ALA A 32 9.23 5.04 -2.39
N VAL A 33 8.51 4.57 -3.40
CA VAL A 33 8.59 3.16 -3.77
C VAL A 33 9.96 2.84 -4.36
N HIS A 34 10.47 3.71 -5.22
CA HIS A 34 11.75 3.45 -5.88
C HIS A 34 12.92 3.52 -4.91
N SER A 35 12.75 4.18 -3.78
CA SER A 35 13.82 4.27 -2.81
C SER A 35 13.90 3.06 -1.89
N LEU A 36 12.92 2.17 -1.96
CA LEU A 36 12.95 0.98 -1.13
C LEU A 36 13.95 -0.02 -1.67
N SER A 37 14.66 -0.68 -0.77
CA SER A 37 15.61 -1.69 -1.16
C SER A 37 15.51 -2.87 -0.22
N GLU A 38 15.79 -4.06 -0.76
CA GLU A 38 15.84 -5.28 0.04
C GLU A 38 14.54 -5.54 0.79
N VAL A 39 13.41 -5.25 0.13
CA VAL A 39 12.11 -5.56 0.71
C VAL A 39 11.48 -6.70 -0.09
N SER A 40 10.70 -7.50 0.59
CA SER A 40 9.94 -8.57 -0.04
C SER A 40 8.49 -8.18 -0.26
N GLY A 41 8.05 -7.08 0.32
CA GLY A 41 6.69 -6.62 0.15
C GLY A 41 6.56 -5.14 0.43
N VAL A 42 5.62 -4.52 -0.25
CA VAL A 42 5.28 -3.11 -0.08
C VAL A 42 3.79 -3.04 0.17
N ILE A 43 3.41 -2.37 1.24
CA ILE A 43 2.01 -2.18 1.57
C ILE A 43 1.72 -0.69 1.57
N LEU A 44 0.71 -0.29 0.81
CA LEU A 44 0.27 1.10 0.80
C LEU A 44 -0.91 1.23 1.77
N ASP A 45 -0.74 2.07 2.77
CA ASP A 45 -1.79 2.30 3.76
C ASP A 45 -2.64 3.48 3.30
N PHE A 46 -3.90 3.20 3.02
CA PHE A 46 -4.83 4.17 2.47
C PHE A 46 -5.72 4.80 3.53
N ALA A 47 -5.43 4.59 4.80
CA ALA A 47 -6.33 5.07 5.86
C ALA A 47 -6.59 6.58 5.76
N ARG A 48 -5.63 7.33 5.27
CA ARG A 48 -5.75 8.78 5.17
C ARG A 48 -5.75 9.29 3.75
N VAL A 49 -6.04 8.43 2.80
CA VAL A 49 -6.16 8.82 1.40
C VAL A 49 -7.62 9.18 1.15
N THR A 50 -7.86 10.37 0.61
CA THR A 50 -9.22 10.83 0.38
C THR A 50 -9.67 10.66 -1.05
N THR A 51 -8.75 10.68 -2.00
CA THR A 51 -9.11 10.67 -3.41
C THR A 51 -8.01 10.00 -4.24
N VAL A 52 -8.43 9.26 -5.25
CA VAL A 52 -7.54 8.70 -6.26
C VAL A 52 -8.18 8.94 -7.60
N ASP A 53 -7.48 9.60 -8.52
CA ASP A 53 -8.03 9.81 -9.86
C ASP A 53 -7.43 8.81 -10.84
N ALA A 54 -7.80 8.93 -12.11
CA ALA A 54 -7.34 7.99 -13.12
C ALA A 54 -5.82 8.00 -13.25
N HIS A 55 -5.22 9.17 -13.15
CA HIS A 55 -3.77 9.26 -13.22
C HIS A 55 -3.13 8.55 -12.03
N GLY A 56 -3.70 8.75 -10.85
CA GLY A 56 -3.20 8.06 -9.66
C GLY A 56 -3.31 6.56 -9.78
N LEU A 57 -4.43 6.08 -10.29
CA LEU A 57 -4.59 4.65 -10.51
C LEU A 57 -3.55 4.12 -11.49
N GLY A 58 -3.27 4.88 -12.55
CA GLY A 58 -2.26 4.47 -13.50
C GLY A 58 -0.88 4.38 -12.87
N VAL A 59 -0.54 5.33 -11.99
CA VAL A 59 0.74 5.29 -11.30
C VAL A 59 0.80 4.08 -10.38
N MET A 60 -0.30 3.79 -9.68
CA MET A 60 -0.32 2.62 -8.81
C MET A 60 -0.13 1.33 -9.59
N LEU A 61 -0.75 1.23 -10.77
CA LEU A 61 -0.58 0.06 -11.60
C LEU A 61 0.86 -0.07 -12.08
N ALA A 62 1.47 1.03 -12.49
CA ALA A 62 2.85 0.99 -12.95
C ALA A 62 3.79 0.58 -11.82
N LEU A 63 3.56 1.09 -10.63
CA LEU A 63 4.40 0.73 -9.49
C LEU A 63 4.23 -0.74 -9.13
N ARG A 64 3.00 -1.22 -9.18
CA ARG A 64 2.75 -2.63 -8.93
C ARG A 64 3.52 -3.51 -9.89
N GLU A 65 3.48 -3.17 -11.18
CA GLU A 65 4.18 -3.96 -12.17
C GLU A 65 5.69 -3.92 -11.94
N GLN A 66 6.20 -2.77 -11.58
CA GLN A 66 7.64 -2.63 -11.38
C GLN A 66 8.13 -3.45 -10.20
N VAL A 67 7.41 -3.40 -9.09
CA VAL A 67 7.87 -4.13 -7.92
C VAL A 67 7.61 -5.63 -8.05
N GLU A 68 6.52 -6.03 -8.69
CA GLU A 68 6.25 -7.44 -8.85
C GLU A 68 7.20 -8.09 -9.85
N ALA A 69 7.72 -7.32 -10.78
CA ALA A 69 8.77 -7.83 -11.65
C ALA A 69 10.02 -8.19 -10.87
N LYS A 70 10.21 -7.57 -9.71
CA LYS A 70 11.33 -7.89 -8.83
C LYS A 70 10.92 -8.88 -7.74
N ARG A 71 9.75 -9.50 -7.89
CA ARG A 71 9.22 -10.47 -6.93
C ARG A 71 8.92 -9.84 -5.57
N ILE A 72 8.55 -8.58 -5.58
CA ILE A 72 8.13 -7.86 -4.38
C ILE A 72 6.61 -7.79 -4.39
N ARG A 73 5.97 -8.17 -3.31
CA ARG A 73 4.52 -8.13 -3.22
C ARG A 73 4.07 -6.69 -3.08
N PHE A 74 2.92 -6.39 -3.67
CA PHE A 74 2.36 -5.05 -3.65
C PHE A 74 0.92 -5.17 -3.16
N GLU A 75 0.62 -4.58 -2.00
CA GLU A 75 -0.69 -4.73 -1.40
C GLU A 75 -1.20 -3.39 -0.91
N LEU A 76 -2.53 -3.28 -0.86
CA LEU A 76 -3.20 -2.09 -0.35
C LEU A 76 -3.87 -2.43 0.97
N MET A 77 -3.84 -1.49 1.91
CA MET A 77 -4.37 -1.69 3.24
C MET A 77 -5.24 -0.51 3.63
N ASN A 78 -6.29 -0.77 4.38
CA ASN A 78 -7.19 0.26 4.90
C ASN A 78 -7.85 1.10 3.81
N VAL A 79 -8.23 0.43 2.73
CA VAL A 79 -8.92 1.10 1.63
C VAL A 79 -10.33 1.43 2.10
N ASN A 80 -10.70 2.72 2.06
CA ASN A 80 -12.02 3.11 2.49
C ASN A 80 -13.05 2.76 1.42
N GLN A 81 -14.32 2.92 1.79
CA GLN A 81 -15.41 2.50 0.92
C GLN A 81 -15.43 3.27 -0.40
N ARG A 82 -15.13 4.54 -0.35
CA ARG A 82 -15.13 5.37 -1.55
C ARG A 82 -14.07 4.91 -2.54
N ILE A 83 -12.88 4.68 -2.06
CA ILE A 83 -11.78 4.24 -2.93
C ILE A 83 -12.03 2.81 -3.40
N ASN A 84 -12.55 1.98 -2.52
CA ASN A 84 -12.89 0.62 -2.92
C ASN A 84 -13.91 0.62 -4.06
N MET A 85 -14.87 1.55 -4.01
CA MET A 85 -15.85 1.66 -5.07
C MET A 85 -15.20 2.04 -6.40
N VAL A 86 -14.23 2.96 -6.36
CA VAL A 86 -13.51 3.34 -7.57
C VAL A 86 -12.76 2.14 -8.13
N LEU A 87 -12.14 1.35 -7.26
CA LEU A 87 -11.43 0.16 -7.71
C LEU A 87 -12.38 -0.84 -8.34
N LYS A 88 -13.56 -1.02 -7.76
CA LYS A 88 -14.53 -1.95 -8.32
C LYS A 88 -15.05 -1.47 -9.66
N LEU A 89 -15.34 -0.19 -9.78
CA LEU A 89 -15.86 0.35 -11.03
C LEU A 89 -14.85 0.25 -12.16
N THR A 90 -13.59 0.33 -11.85
CA THR A 90 -12.54 0.21 -12.85
C THR A 90 -12.03 -1.22 -12.98
N ARG A 91 -12.58 -2.15 -12.19
CA ARG A 91 -12.20 -3.55 -12.17
C ARG A 91 -10.77 -3.76 -11.71
N LEU A 92 -10.24 -2.81 -10.97
CA LEU A 92 -8.90 -2.92 -10.43
C LEU A 92 -8.89 -3.62 -9.08
N ASP A 93 -10.05 -3.86 -8.50
CA ASP A 93 -10.12 -4.61 -7.26
C ASP A 93 -9.68 -6.07 -7.44
N SER A 94 -9.68 -6.57 -8.66
CA SER A 94 -9.15 -7.89 -8.93
C SER A 94 -7.68 -7.87 -9.31
N VAL A 95 -7.14 -6.69 -9.58
CA VAL A 95 -5.74 -6.53 -9.94
C VAL A 95 -4.90 -6.28 -8.70
N PHE A 96 -5.33 -5.37 -7.84
CA PHE A 96 -4.61 -5.06 -6.62
C PHE A 96 -5.01 -6.02 -5.52
N GLU A 97 -4.03 -6.41 -4.72
CA GLU A 97 -4.30 -7.19 -3.52
C GLU A 97 -4.71 -6.23 -2.41
N ILE A 98 -5.96 -6.34 -2.01
CA ILE A 98 -6.51 -5.45 -1.00
C ILE A 98 -6.68 -6.25 0.28
N MET A 99 -6.08 -5.76 1.36
CA MET A 99 -6.09 -6.45 2.63
C MET A 99 -7.13 -5.85 3.54
N SER A 100 -7.92 -6.70 4.17
CA SER A 100 -8.69 -6.25 5.32
C SER A 100 -7.78 -6.35 6.54
N GLY A 101 -8.06 -5.52 7.53
CA GLY A 101 -7.17 -5.47 8.68
C GLY A 101 -6.99 -6.80 9.38
N LEU A 102 -8.08 -7.54 9.52
CA LEU A 102 -8.01 -8.79 10.27
C LEU A 102 -7.34 -9.89 9.49
N GLU A 103 -7.60 -9.98 8.21
CA GLU A 103 -7.03 -11.03 7.39
C GLU A 103 -5.54 -10.84 7.20
N ARG A 104 -5.10 -9.62 7.23
CA ARG A 104 -3.71 -9.30 7.02
C ARG A 104 -2.84 -9.96 8.07
N VAL A 105 -3.28 -9.88 9.32
CA VAL A 105 -2.47 -10.38 10.41
C VAL A 105 -2.16 -11.88 10.27
N PRO A 106 -3.14 -12.75 10.03
CA PRO A 106 -2.81 -14.15 9.83
C PRO A 106 -1.90 -14.40 8.64
N SER A 107 -2.11 -13.66 7.57
CA SER A 107 -1.27 -13.81 6.39
C SER A 107 0.18 -13.51 6.68
N ILE A 108 0.41 -12.44 7.40
CA ILE A 108 1.77 -12.06 7.75
C ILE A 108 2.35 -13.10 8.71
N SER A 109 1.56 -13.54 9.67
CA SER A 109 2.09 -14.39 10.71
C SER A 109 2.47 -15.76 10.18
N ARG A 110 1.92 -16.18 9.05
CA ARG A 110 2.30 -17.48 8.53
C ARG A 110 3.78 -17.57 8.28
N SER A 111 4.38 -16.50 7.79
CA SER A 111 5.81 -16.50 7.54
C SER A 111 6.61 -15.85 8.64
N GLN A 112 5.95 -15.11 9.53
CA GLN A 112 6.64 -14.33 10.53
C GLN A 112 6.00 -14.45 11.88
N ARG A 113 5.90 -15.66 12.33
CA ARG A 113 5.18 -15.93 13.56
C ARG A 113 5.54 -15.05 14.73
N GLY A 114 6.82 -14.89 14.94
CA GLY A 114 7.27 -14.18 16.11
C GLY A 114 6.89 -12.73 16.14
N ARG A 115 6.45 -12.23 15.02
CA ARG A 115 6.14 -10.82 14.93
C ARG A 115 4.68 -10.55 14.74
N VAL A 116 3.85 -11.52 14.99
CA VAL A 116 2.44 -11.38 14.71
C VAL A 116 1.81 -10.20 15.45
N ALA A 117 2.26 -9.94 16.65
CA ALA A 117 1.70 -8.83 17.41
C ALA A 117 2.19 -7.49 16.92
N VAL A 118 3.40 -7.46 16.39
CA VAL A 118 3.99 -6.22 15.96
C VAL A 118 3.25 -5.59 14.79
N PRO A 119 2.89 -6.36 13.76
CA PRO A 119 2.19 -5.76 12.63
C PRO A 119 0.92 -5.00 13.02
N GLY A 120 0.15 -5.56 13.93
CA GLY A 120 -1.05 -4.88 14.35
C GLY A 120 -0.76 -3.56 15.03
N THR A 121 0.23 -3.55 15.90
CA THR A 121 0.65 -2.34 16.57
C THR A 121 1.24 -1.36 15.57
N ALA A 122 2.05 -1.87 14.66
CA ALA A 122 2.71 -1.03 13.68
C ALA A 122 1.72 -0.33 12.78
N PHE A 123 0.66 -1.04 12.37
CA PHE A 123 -0.34 -0.43 11.51
C PHE A 123 -1.00 0.74 12.21
N ALA A 124 -1.26 0.61 13.48
CA ALA A 124 -1.86 1.70 14.23
C ALA A 124 -0.94 2.92 14.25
N SER A 125 0.35 2.71 14.19
CA SER A 125 1.28 3.82 14.28
C SER A 125 1.29 4.68 13.03
N CYS A 126 0.70 4.23 11.93
CA CYS A 126 0.58 5.06 10.75
C CYS A 126 -0.39 6.21 10.99
N ALA A 127 -1.30 6.01 11.90
CA ALA A 127 -2.24 7.07 12.20
C ALA A 127 -1.57 8.15 13.00
#